data_2aa42d38c10f93f9abb02791c29689b3
#
_entry.id   2aa42d38c10f93f9abb02791c29689b3
#
_cell.length_a   1.000
_cell.length_b   1.000
_cell.length_c   1.000
_cell.angle_alpha   90.00
_cell.angle_beta   90.00
_cell.angle_gamma   90.00
#
_symmetry.space_group_name_H-M   'P 1'
#
loop_
_entity.id
_entity.type
_entity.pdbx_description
1 polymer ?
#
loop_
_entity_poly.entity_id
_entity_poly.type
_entity_poly.pdbx_seq_one_letter_code
_entity_poly.pdbx_strand_id
1 'polypeptide(L)'
;MNKNKALVALLALPLAQAAFAQTAGDPAAGKAYWERVAPRAVDCKNCHGANGEGGFGPDLAGRGLNAAQILRAARQPWGVMPAFVESQVSEKDAADLAAYFGSLPKPAEPGKWRFEVPPNAPPGQATLINLGCGQCHGPDLNGPRGNLGAVNMDFDYFANLVYNHTTAMPQYRTLIGNNNTNLDMGNFSRARLTEGQLRQIYFWARDEIGFRVPMQGALAKGEAGPSGVTYTLTVTNNGLQGKGVIAEGVTVSLDIPKDIQVVAATGTGYQGVHADEKTKASVAEWRLPRSAPKDSEKITITLSKAGTADNNLRGSIRWAKPAPKTGPSTDVVAIAPAPL
;
A
#
# COMPACT_ATOMS: atom_id res chain seq x y z
N MET A 1 -36.59 33.95 76.16
CA MET A 1 -35.83 32.93 75.43
C MET A 1 -36.56 32.65 74.11
N ASN A 2 -36.23 33.42 73.07
CA ASN A 2 -36.81 33.29 71.75
C ASN A 2 -35.92 32.42 70.85
N LYS A 3 -36.42 31.32 70.40
CA LYS A 3 -35.76 30.48 69.39
C LYS A 3 -36.27 30.80 68.01
N ASN A 4 -35.45 31.57 67.27
CA ASN A 4 -35.69 31.80 65.83
C ASN A 4 -35.40 30.51 65.04
N LYS A 5 -36.43 29.92 64.41
CA LYS A 5 -36.25 28.88 63.43
C LYS A 5 -36.12 29.53 62.06
N ALA A 6 -34.96 29.51 61.48
CA ALA A 6 -34.73 29.90 60.10
C ALA A 6 -35.21 28.78 59.17
N LEU A 7 -36.18 29.08 58.32
CA LEU A 7 -36.70 28.17 57.29
C LEU A 7 -35.79 28.33 56.04
N VAL A 8 -34.99 27.33 55.73
CA VAL A 8 -34.20 27.27 54.49
C VAL A 8 -35.10 26.72 53.39
N ALA A 9 -35.55 27.58 52.50
CA ALA A 9 -36.27 27.19 51.31
C ALA A 9 -35.24 26.68 50.26
N LEU A 10 -35.21 25.39 50.00
CA LEU A 10 -34.48 24.81 48.85
C LEU A 10 -35.26 25.14 47.56
N LEU A 11 -34.74 26.03 46.76
CA LEU A 11 -35.17 26.25 45.39
C LEU A 11 -34.67 25.08 44.54
N ALA A 12 -35.55 24.13 44.21
CA ALA A 12 -35.31 23.11 43.20
C ALA A 12 -35.41 23.75 41.81
N LEU A 13 -34.27 24.05 41.18
CA LEU A 13 -34.22 24.38 39.76
C LEU A 13 -34.54 23.12 38.96
N PRO A 14 -35.47 23.14 38.02
CA PRO A 14 -35.68 22.06 37.10
C PRO A 14 -34.50 22.06 36.11
N LEU A 15 -33.64 21.03 36.17
CA LEU A 15 -32.70 20.71 35.12
C LEU A 15 -33.52 20.32 33.88
N ALA A 16 -33.75 21.29 32.98
CA ALA A 16 -34.24 21.01 31.64
C ALA A 16 -33.20 20.15 30.94
N GLN A 17 -33.40 18.84 30.95
CA GLN A 17 -32.68 17.94 30.07
C GLN A 17 -33.15 18.28 28.65
N ALA A 18 -32.28 18.97 27.88
CA ALA A 18 -32.47 19.10 26.46
C ALA A 18 -32.38 17.69 25.87
N ALA A 19 -33.54 17.09 25.63
CA ALA A 19 -33.65 15.89 24.82
C ALA A 19 -33.24 16.32 23.39
N PHE A 20 -32.00 16.03 23.02
CA PHE A 20 -31.62 16.07 21.62
C PHE A 20 -32.55 15.13 20.88
N ALA A 21 -33.49 15.65 20.11
CA ALA A 21 -34.31 14.88 19.21
C ALA A 21 -33.37 14.17 18.23
N GLN A 22 -33.09 12.89 18.49
CA GLN A 22 -32.39 12.07 17.53
C GLN A 22 -33.25 12.04 16.27
N THR A 23 -32.71 12.54 15.18
CA THR A 23 -33.32 12.40 13.85
C THR A 23 -33.56 10.93 13.62
N ALA A 24 -34.81 10.55 13.38
CA ALA A 24 -35.17 9.16 13.09
C ALA A 24 -34.41 8.76 11.81
N GLY A 25 -33.58 7.72 11.91
CA GLY A 25 -32.82 7.23 10.75
C GLY A 25 -33.74 6.50 9.77
N ASP A 26 -33.35 6.48 8.51
CA ASP A 26 -34.02 5.74 7.43
C ASP A 26 -33.34 4.38 7.24
N PRO A 27 -34.04 3.24 7.51
CA PRO A 27 -33.45 1.92 7.32
C PRO A 27 -33.08 1.61 5.86
N ALA A 28 -33.80 2.19 4.87
CA ALA A 28 -33.46 1.99 3.46
C ALA A 28 -32.18 2.74 3.08
N ALA A 29 -32.00 3.98 3.56
CA ALA A 29 -30.77 4.72 3.39
C ALA A 29 -29.60 4.03 4.13
N GLY A 30 -29.84 3.50 5.34
CA GLY A 30 -28.85 2.73 6.09
C GLY A 30 -28.40 1.46 5.37
N LYS A 31 -29.36 0.73 4.78
CA LYS A 31 -29.05 -0.41 3.91
C LYS A 31 -28.22 0.00 2.71
N ALA A 32 -28.64 1.03 1.99
CA ALA A 32 -27.91 1.54 0.84
C ALA A 32 -26.49 2.01 1.21
N TYR A 33 -26.32 2.62 2.37
CA TYR A 33 -25.00 2.97 2.90
C TYR A 33 -24.15 1.72 3.17
N TRP A 34 -24.73 0.69 3.80
CA TRP A 34 -24.07 -0.57 4.14
C TRP A 34 -23.64 -1.36 2.92
N GLU A 35 -24.50 -1.42 1.90
CA GLU A 35 -24.28 -2.18 0.68
C GLU A 35 -23.42 -1.44 -0.36
N ARG A 36 -23.11 -0.19 -0.12
CA ARG A 36 -22.33 0.61 -1.06
C ARG A 36 -21.05 -0.10 -1.52
N VAL A 37 -20.93 -0.23 -2.84
CA VAL A 37 -19.75 -0.81 -3.52
C VAL A 37 -19.04 0.34 -4.23
N ALA A 38 -18.79 1.46 -3.73
CA ALA A 38 -17.97 2.46 -4.45
C ALA A 38 -17.98 3.86 -3.87
N PRO A 39 -17.19 4.67 -4.43
CA PRO A 39 -15.80 5.05 -4.19
C PRO A 39 -15.55 5.82 -2.90
N ARG A 40 -16.47 5.86 -1.97
CA ARG A 40 -16.35 6.52 -0.64
C ARG A 40 -16.89 5.68 0.50
N ALA A 41 -17.27 4.44 0.23
CA ALA A 41 -17.85 3.59 1.24
C ALA A 41 -16.79 3.09 2.21
N VAL A 42 -17.03 3.37 3.45
CA VAL A 42 -16.41 2.63 4.55
C VAL A 42 -16.93 1.20 4.46
N ASP A 43 -16.08 0.27 4.13
CA ASP A 43 -16.48 -1.12 3.91
C ASP A 43 -16.61 -1.86 5.26
N CYS A 44 -17.56 -1.40 6.07
CA CYS A 44 -17.84 -1.94 7.42
C CYS A 44 -18.17 -3.44 7.36
N LYS A 45 -18.83 -3.87 6.28
CA LYS A 45 -19.23 -5.26 6.06
C LYS A 45 -18.06 -6.23 5.96
N ASN A 46 -16.86 -5.77 5.58
CA ASN A 46 -15.65 -6.59 5.57
C ASN A 46 -15.26 -7.09 6.97
N CYS A 47 -15.62 -6.34 8.01
CA CYS A 47 -15.38 -6.71 9.39
C CYS A 47 -16.64 -7.23 10.11
N HIS A 48 -17.78 -6.66 9.80
CA HIS A 48 -19.04 -6.90 10.54
C HIS A 48 -20.00 -7.84 9.80
N GLY A 49 -19.62 -8.42 8.66
CA GLY A 49 -20.45 -9.32 7.87
C GLY A 49 -21.36 -8.61 6.87
N ALA A 50 -21.80 -9.31 5.83
CA ALA A 50 -22.57 -8.75 4.72
C ALA A 50 -23.89 -8.10 5.19
N ASN A 51 -24.53 -8.67 6.21
CA ASN A 51 -25.78 -8.19 6.80
C ASN A 51 -25.60 -7.72 8.25
N GLY A 52 -24.37 -7.39 8.69
CA GLY A 52 -24.10 -7.01 10.06
C GLY A 52 -24.14 -8.18 11.05
N GLU A 53 -24.01 -9.40 10.56
CA GLU A 53 -24.02 -10.64 11.37
C GLU A 53 -22.74 -10.86 12.17
N GLY A 54 -21.73 -10.02 11.98
CA GLY A 54 -20.43 -10.17 12.62
C GLY A 54 -19.45 -11.01 11.78
N GLY A 55 -18.28 -11.19 12.33
CA GLY A 55 -17.19 -11.89 11.69
C GLY A 55 -15.89 -11.58 12.40
N PHE A 56 -15.00 -10.84 11.76
CA PHE A 56 -13.82 -10.27 12.41
C PHE A 56 -14.22 -9.21 13.45
N GLY A 57 -15.20 -8.35 13.12
CA GLY A 57 -15.85 -7.45 14.05
C GLY A 57 -17.11 -8.06 14.69
N PRO A 58 -17.64 -7.46 15.76
CA PRO A 58 -18.88 -7.94 16.40
C PRO A 58 -20.09 -7.84 15.45
N ASP A 59 -21.12 -8.64 15.72
CA ASP A 59 -22.44 -8.48 15.14
C ASP A 59 -23.02 -7.08 15.43
N LEU A 60 -23.72 -6.51 14.48
CA LEU A 60 -24.40 -5.22 14.60
C LEU A 60 -25.92 -5.37 14.46
N ALA A 61 -26.35 -6.35 13.67
CA ALA A 61 -27.75 -6.63 13.39
C ALA A 61 -28.54 -7.02 14.65
N GLY A 62 -29.73 -6.44 14.83
CA GLY A 62 -30.62 -6.77 15.89
C GLY A 62 -30.15 -6.45 17.31
N ARG A 63 -29.09 -5.65 17.47
CA ARG A 63 -28.55 -5.30 18.81
C ARG A 63 -29.21 -4.08 19.45
N GLY A 64 -30.05 -3.36 18.73
CA GLY A 64 -30.67 -2.13 19.23
C GLY A 64 -29.68 -0.99 19.43
N LEU A 65 -28.62 -0.95 18.61
CA LEU A 65 -27.63 0.15 18.64
C LEU A 65 -28.29 1.47 18.22
N ASN A 66 -28.01 2.55 18.94
CA ASN A 66 -28.44 3.88 18.55
C ASN A 66 -27.36 4.62 17.73
N ALA A 67 -27.76 5.71 17.10
CA ALA A 67 -26.85 6.52 16.27
C ALA A 67 -25.60 7.00 17.02
N ALA A 68 -25.76 7.43 18.28
CA ALA A 68 -24.65 7.91 19.09
C ALA A 68 -23.60 6.80 19.37
N GLN A 69 -24.07 5.56 19.60
CA GLN A 69 -23.18 4.42 19.80
C GLN A 69 -22.41 4.08 18.51
N ILE A 70 -23.09 4.10 17.36
CA ILE A 70 -22.47 3.85 16.06
C ILE A 70 -21.46 4.96 15.75
N LEU A 71 -21.84 6.21 15.92
CA LEU A 71 -20.96 7.35 15.67
C LEU A 71 -19.72 7.34 16.57
N ARG A 72 -19.91 7.07 17.87
CA ARG A 72 -18.80 6.93 18.81
C ARG A 72 -17.86 5.80 18.40
N ALA A 73 -18.39 4.63 18.04
CA ALA A 73 -17.59 3.51 17.59
C ALA A 73 -16.83 3.84 16.29
N ALA A 74 -17.43 4.58 15.36
CA ALA A 74 -16.79 5.02 14.14
C ALA A 74 -15.69 6.05 14.41
N ARG A 75 -15.87 7.00 15.34
CA ARG A 75 -14.90 8.05 15.67
C ARG A 75 -13.80 7.60 16.62
N GLN A 76 -14.16 6.79 17.61
CA GLN A 76 -13.30 6.36 18.71
C GLN A 76 -13.44 4.84 18.93
N PRO A 77 -13.12 4.03 17.92
CA PRO A 77 -13.34 2.59 17.99
C PRO A 77 -12.39 1.90 18.98
N TRP A 78 -12.78 0.69 19.37
CA TRP A 78 -11.96 -0.21 20.17
C TRP A 78 -11.17 -1.19 19.30
N GLY A 79 -10.06 -1.68 19.84
CA GLY A 79 -9.25 -2.72 19.21
C GLY A 79 -8.67 -2.27 17.87
N VAL A 80 -8.82 -3.11 16.87
CA VAL A 80 -8.24 -2.92 15.53
C VAL A 80 -9.19 -2.23 14.54
N MET A 81 -10.42 -1.93 14.95
CA MET A 81 -11.34 -1.17 14.10
C MET A 81 -10.73 0.21 13.79
N PRO A 82 -10.62 0.62 12.51
CA PRO A 82 -10.11 1.94 12.15
C PRO A 82 -11.06 3.05 12.62
N ALA A 83 -10.50 4.25 12.87
CA ALA A 83 -11.30 5.44 13.12
C ALA A 83 -11.67 6.11 11.80
N PHE A 84 -12.93 6.52 11.67
CA PHE A 84 -13.46 7.16 10.47
C PHE A 84 -13.77 8.63 10.72
N VAL A 85 -13.49 9.50 9.74
CA VAL A 85 -13.80 10.92 9.81
C VAL A 85 -15.25 11.21 9.43
N GLU A 86 -15.73 12.43 9.69
CA GLU A 86 -17.12 12.82 9.44
C GLU A 86 -17.53 12.71 7.97
N SER A 87 -16.62 13.02 7.05
CA SER A 87 -16.88 12.85 5.61
C SER A 87 -17.05 11.39 5.17
N GLN A 88 -16.64 10.43 6.00
CA GLN A 88 -16.78 9.01 5.75
C GLN A 88 -18.04 8.43 6.42
N VAL A 89 -18.33 8.84 7.65
CA VAL A 89 -19.52 8.44 8.41
C VAL A 89 -20.10 9.69 9.07
N SER A 90 -21.12 10.29 8.50
CA SER A 90 -21.81 11.43 9.09
C SER A 90 -22.74 11.02 10.24
N GLU A 91 -23.26 12.02 10.99
CA GLU A 91 -24.31 11.77 12.00
C GLU A 91 -25.56 11.15 11.37
N LYS A 92 -25.93 11.61 10.17
CA LYS A 92 -27.04 11.05 9.41
C LYS A 92 -26.78 9.60 9.04
N ASP A 93 -25.59 9.28 8.52
CA ASP A 93 -25.24 7.88 8.17
C ASP A 93 -25.32 6.98 9.40
N ALA A 94 -24.88 7.46 10.56
CA ALA A 94 -24.97 6.71 11.82
C ALA A 94 -26.41 6.48 12.28
N ALA A 95 -27.31 7.47 12.07
CA ALA A 95 -28.73 7.32 12.37
C ALA A 95 -29.39 6.31 11.42
N ASP A 96 -29.11 6.41 10.13
CA ASP A 96 -29.64 5.52 9.11
C ASP A 96 -29.14 4.06 9.34
N LEU A 97 -27.86 3.87 9.67
CA LEU A 97 -27.30 2.57 10.02
C LEU A 97 -27.95 2.01 11.30
N ALA A 98 -28.21 2.83 12.30
CA ALA A 98 -28.91 2.40 13.52
C ALA A 98 -30.31 1.86 13.21
N ALA A 99 -31.06 2.59 12.36
CA ALA A 99 -32.37 2.18 11.90
C ALA A 99 -32.31 0.88 11.08
N TYR A 100 -31.33 0.76 10.18
CA TYR A 100 -31.12 -0.45 9.37
C TYR A 100 -30.81 -1.66 10.26
N PHE A 101 -29.81 -1.60 11.13
CA PHE A 101 -29.49 -2.72 12.01
C PHE A 101 -30.58 -3.05 13.00
N GLY A 102 -31.33 -2.03 13.45
CA GLY A 102 -32.50 -2.24 14.30
C GLY A 102 -33.64 -2.99 13.60
N SER A 103 -33.75 -2.89 12.27
CA SER A 103 -34.75 -3.60 11.45
C SER A 103 -34.36 -5.06 11.15
N LEU A 104 -33.11 -5.44 11.38
CA LEU A 104 -32.61 -6.79 11.11
C LEU A 104 -32.82 -7.70 12.35
N PRO A 105 -33.06 -9.00 12.15
CA PRO A 105 -33.06 -9.95 13.25
C PRO A 105 -31.62 -10.09 13.81
N LYS A 106 -31.54 -10.36 15.12
CA LYS A 106 -30.27 -10.71 15.73
C LYS A 106 -29.81 -12.07 15.19
N PRO A 107 -28.57 -12.18 14.67
CA PRO A 107 -28.05 -13.44 14.15
C PRO A 107 -27.92 -14.47 15.28
N ALA A 108 -28.28 -15.72 15.01
CA ALA A 108 -28.12 -16.82 15.96
C ALA A 108 -26.63 -17.11 16.24
N GLU A 109 -25.83 -17.02 15.21
CA GLU A 109 -24.36 -17.13 15.29
C GLU A 109 -23.67 -16.02 14.48
N PRO A 110 -22.50 -15.52 14.95
CA PRO A 110 -21.69 -14.60 14.16
C PRO A 110 -21.21 -15.24 12.86
N GLY A 111 -21.09 -14.44 11.81
CA GLY A 111 -20.55 -14.89 10.53
C GLY A 111 -19.09 -15.35 10.64
N LYS A 112 -18.76 -16.38 9.89
CA LYS A 112 -17.40 -16.95 9.79
C LYS A 112 -16.77 -16.52 8.45
N TRP A 113 -16.27 -15.32 8.37
CA TRP A 113 -15.75 -14.79 7.11
C TRP A 113 -14.29 -14.34 7.16
N ARG A 114 -13.67 -14.22 8.33
CA ARG A 114 -12.27 -13.87 8.45
C ARG A 114 -11.36 -15.02 8.01
N PHE A 115 -10.23 -14.67 7.45
CA PHE A 115 -9.20 -15.65 7.09
C PHE A 115 -8.63 -16.31 8.35
N GLU A 116 -8.37 -17.61 8.23
CA GLU A 116 -7.58 -18.33 9.23
C GLU A 116 -6.09 -18.03 9.04
N VAL A 117 -5.37 -17.93 10.16
CA VAL A 117 -3.91 -17.79 10.11
C VAL A 117 -3.32 -19.16 9.79
N PRO A 118 -2.59 -19.31 8.66
CA PRO A 118 -1.94 -20.57 8.35
C PRO A 118 -1.00 -21.01 9.50
N PRO A 119 -0.89 -22.32 9.82
CA PRO A 119 -0.06 -22.80 10.93
C PRO A 119 1.40 -22.33 10.88
N ASN A 120 1.94 -22.17 9.68
CA ASN A 120 3.32 -21.74 9.44
C ASN A 120 3.40 -20.30 8.90
N ALA A 121 2.38 -19.48 9.14
CA ALA A 121 2.39 -18.10 8.67
C ALA A 121 3.56 -17.31 9.25
N PRO A 122 4.30 -16.58 8.44
CA PRO A 122 5.28 -15.62 8.92
C PRO A 122 4.64 -14.61 9.90
N PRO A 123 5.40 -14.06 10.87
CA PRO A 123 4.86 -13.11 11.84
C PRO A 123 4.11 -11.94 11.20
N GLY A 124 4.60 -11.40 10.08
CA GLY A 124 3.94 -10.30 9.37
C GLY A 124 2.60 -10.71 8.75
N GLN A 125 2.51 -11.90 8.16
CA GLN A 125 1.26 -12.46 7.63
C GLN A 125 0.26 -12.72 8.75
N ALA A 126 0.69 -13.38 9.81
CA ALA A 126 -0.14 -13.66 10.97
C ALA A 126 -0.69 -12.35 11.58
N THR A 127 0.16 -11.34 11.71
CA THR A 127 -0.23 -10.01 12.20
C THR A 127 -1.24 -9.35 11.28
N LEU A 128 -1.02 -9.34 9.96
CA LEU A 128 -1.94 -8.79 8.97
C LEU A 128 -3.33 -9.45 9.04
N ILE A 129 -3.38 -10.79 9.14
CA ILE A 129 -4.64 -11.53 9.23
C ILE A 129 -5.33 -11.26 10.57
N ASN A 130 -4.61 -11.33 11.69
CA ASN A 130 -5.16 -11.11 13.03
C ASN A 130 -5.69 -9.68 13.22
N LEU A 131 -5.07 -8.69 12.60
CA LEU A 131 -5.54 -7.29 12.59
C LEU A 131 -6.69 -7.04 11.61
N GLY A 132 -7.08 -8.03 10.80
CA GLY A 132 -8.16 -7.91 9.82
C GLY A 132 -7.80 -7.18 8.54
N CYS A 133 -6.55 -6.76 8.37
CA CYS A 133 -6.09 -6.10 7.15
C CYS A 133 -6.29 -6.98 5.91
N GLY A 134 -6.13 -8.30 6.08
CA GLY A 134 -6.32 -9.30 5.04
C GLY A 134 -7.74 -9.34 4.44
N GLN A 135 -8.74 -8.80 5.13
CA GLN A 135 -10.11 -8.77 4.61
C GLN A 135 -10.24 -7.90 3.35
N CYS A 136 -9.48 -6.82 3.30
CA CYS A 136 -9.43 -5.91 2.15
C CYS A 136 -8.22 -6.18 1.27
N HIS A 137 -7.07 -6.43 1.88
CA HIS A 137 -5.80 -6.58 1.17
C HIS A 137 -5.47 -8.02 0.76
N GLY A 138 -6.25 -9.01 1.19
CA GLY A 138 -5.96 -10.43 1.04
C GLY A 138 -5.01 -10.95 2.12
N PRO A 139 -5.09 -12.24 2.50
CA PRO A 139 -4.21 -12.82 3.51
C PRO A 139 -2.75 -12.91 3.05
N ASP A 140 -2.52 -12.78 1.75
CA ASP A 140 -1.24 -12.77 1.04
C ASP A 140 -1.00 -11.46 0.26
N LEU A 141 -1.74 -10.40 0.56
CA LEU A 141 -1.72 -9.08 -0.08
C LEU A 141 -2.19 -9.07 -1.55
N ASN A 142 -2.88 -10.10 -2.02
CA ASN A 142 -3.46 -10.18 -3.36
C ASN A 142 -4.97 -9.86 -3.37
N GLY A 143 -5.45 -9.14 -2.38
CA GLY A 143 -6.86 -8.81 -2.25
C GLY A 143 -7.34 -7.67 -3.17
N PRO A 144 -8.66 -7.46 -3.24
CA PRO A 144 -9.28 -6.53 -4.18
C PRO A 144 -9.00 -5.06 -3.91
N ARG A 145 -8.55 -4.70 -2.71
CA ARG A 145 -8.30 -3.31 -2.29
C ARG A 145 -6.86 -2.85 -2.47
N GLY A 146 -6.08 -3.61 -3.16
CA GLY A 146 -4.72 -3.26 -3.51
C GLY A 146 -3.68 -4.18 -2.92
N ASN A 147 -2.69 -4.39 -3.70
CA ASN A 147 -1.52 -5.18 -3.36
C ASN A 147 -0.48 -4.26 -2.71
N LEU A 148 -0.28 -4.38 -1.40
CA LEU A 148 0.77 -3.65 -0.68
C LEU A 148 2.17 -4.00 -1.20
N GLY A 149 2.36 -5.20 -1.73
CA GLY A 149 3.61 -5.62 -2.34
C GLY A 149 3.98 -4.87 -3.62
N ALA A 150 3.01 -4.23 -4.30
CA ALA A 150 3.26 -3.37 -5.45
C ALA A 150 3.72 -1.95 -5.05
N VAL A 151 3.65 -1.60 -3.78
CA VAL A 151 3.99 -0.28 -3.29
C VAL A 151 5.48 -0.19 -3.02
N ASN A 152 6.15 0.71 -3.73
CA ASN A 152 7.59 0.88 -3.68
C ASN A 152 7.94 2.09 -2.82
N MET A 153 7.90 1.91 -1.50
CA MET A 153 8.12 2.97 -0.52
C MET A 153 8.92 2.47 0.69
N ASP A 154 9.57 3.39 1.39
CA ASP A 154 10.21 3.11 2.67
C ASP A 154 9.19 2.87 3.79
N PHE A 155 9.70 2.42 4.94
CA PHE A 155 8.84 2.11 6.08
C PHE A 155 8.12 3.36 6.63
N ASP A 156 8.80 4.49 6.72
CA ASP A 156 8.25 5.69 7.35
C ASP A 156 7.08 6.24 6.53
N TYR A 157 7.22 6.20 5.21
CA TYR A 157 6.13 6.59 4.32
C TYR A 157 4.98 5.59 4.33
N PHE A 158 5.27 4.28 4.35
CA PHE A 158 4.27 3.24 4.53
C PHE A 158 3.50 3.41 5.84
N ALA A 159 4.21 3.64 6.94
CA ALA A 159 3.61 3.89 8.25
C ALA A 159 2.71 5.13 8.25
N ASN A 160 3.15 6.22 7.58
CA ASN A 160 2.32 7.40 7.42
C ASN A 160 1.03 7.12 6.65
N LEU A 161 1.08 6.29 5.59
CA LEU A 161 -0.11 5.89 4.84
C LEU A 161 -1.10 5.06 5.68
N VAL A 162 -0.62 4.30 6.65
CA VAL A 162 -1.49 3.50 7.53
C VAL A 162 -2.05 4.34 8.68
N TYR A 163 -1.20 5.10 9.38
CA TYR A 163 -1.63 5.88 10.55
C TYR A 163 -2.46 7.11 10.19
N ASN A 164 -2.19 7.71 9.03
CA ASN A 164 -2.85 8.91 8.55
C ASN A 164 -3.55 8.68 7.20
N HIS A 165 -4.15 7.52 7.01
CA HIS A 165 -4.67 7.06 5.72
C HIS A 165 -5.57 8.09 5.04
N THR A 166 -6.52 8.68 5.78
CA THR A 166 -7.50 9.63 5.23
C THR A 166 -6.89 10.91 4.66
N THR A 167 -5.72 11.30 5.13
CA THR A 167 -4.99 12.51 4.67
C THR A 167 -3.78 12.18 3.80
N ALA A 168 -3.06 11.12 4.12
CA ALA A 168 -1.84 10.74 3.42
C ALA A 168 -2.11 10.02 2.08
N MET A 169 -3.16 9.20 1.99
CA MET A 169 -3.47 8.44 0.78
C MET A 169 -3.87 9.31 -0.42
N PRO A 170 -4.67 10.37 -0.30
CA PRO A 170 -4.93 11.28 -1.42
C PRO A 170 -3.67 11.90 -1.99
N GLN A 171 -2.75 12.32 -1.12
CA GLN A 171 -1.45 12.89 -1.52
C GLN A 171 -0.61 11.86 -2.26
N TYR A 172 -0.55 10.63 -1.75
CA TYR A 172 0.16 9.53 -2.40
C TYR A 172 -0.41 9.25 -3.79
N ARG A 173 -1.73 9.17 -3.93
CA ARG A 173 -2.41 8.94 -5.22
C ARG A 173 -2.11 10.02 -6.23
N THR A 174 -2.10 11.27 -5.82
CA THR A 174 -1.69 12.39 -6.67
C THR A 174 -0.24 12.23 -7.15
N LEU A 175 0.67 11.83 -6.25
CA LEU A 175 2.08 11.60 -6.61
C LEU A 175 2.28 10.50 -7.65
N ILE A 176 1.44 9.47 -7.65
CA ILE A 176 1.51 8.36 -8.62
C ILE A 176 0.58 8.54 -9.83
N GLY A 177 -0.03 9.72 -9.99
CA GLY A 177 -0.93 10.01 -11.11
C GLY A 177 -2.28 9.27 -11.05
N ASN A 178 -2.71 8.83 -9.87
CA ASN A 178 -3.97 8.12 -9.68
C ASN A 178 -5.00 9.02 -9.01
N ASN A 179 -6.04 9.41 -9.73
CA ASN A 179 -7.10 10.28 -9.23
C ASN A 179 -8.22 9.56 -8.48
N ASN A 180 -8.09 8.26 -8.20
CA ASN A 180 -9.07 7.51 -7.43
C ASN A 180 -9.08 7.99 -5.98
N THR A 181 -10.20 8.54 -5.51
CA THR A 181 -10.39 9.12 -4.17
C THR A 181 -10.94 8.14 -3.14
N ASN A 182 -10.92 6.84 -3.40
CA ASN A 182 -11.37 5.83 -2.45
C ASN A 182 -10.56 5.87 -1.17
N LEU A 183 -11.23 6.18 -0.07
CA LEU A 183 -10.69 6.26 1.29
C LEU A 183 -11.39 5.24 2.20
N ASP A 184 -11.46 3.99 1.76
CA ASP A 184 -12.21 2.93 2.43
C ASP A 184 -11.60 2.54 3.77
N MET A 185 -10.29 2.73 3.91
CA MET A 185 -9.57 2.47 5.15
C MET A 185 -9.52 3.74 6.01
N GLY A 186 -9.87 3.60 7.28
CA GLY A 186 -9.71 4.68 8.25
C GLY A 186 -8.28 4.75 8.80
N ASN A 187 -8.03 5.73 9.66
CA ASN A 187 -6.74 5.90 10.32
C ASN A 187 -6.57 4.89 11.45
N PHE A 188 -5.38 4.31 11.58
CA PHE A 188 -5.01 3.48 12.71
C PHE A 188 -4.23 4.31 13.74
N SER A 189 -4.62 4.28 15.02
CA SER A 189 -3.80 4.87 16.06
C SER A 189 -2.64 3.94 16.43
N ARG A 190 -1.51 4.52 16.87
CA ARG A 190 -0.34 3.74 17.34
C ARG A 190 -0.65 2.86 18.56
N ALA A 191 -1.70 3.17 19.31
CA ALA A 191 -2.14 2.33 20.43
C ALA A 191 -2.87 1.05 19.95
N ARG A 192 -3.46 1.06 18.76
CA ARG A 192 -4.19 -0.09 18.19
C ARG A 192 -3.36 -0.96 17.28
N LEU A 193 -2.49 -0.31 16.53
CA LEU A 193 -1.52 -0.94 15.65
C LEU A 193 -0.16 -0.39 16.01
N THR A 194 0.59 -1.13 16.80
CA THR A 194 1.92 -0.71 17.24
C THR A 194 2.88 -0.65 16.06
N GLU A 195 3.91 0.18 16.17
CA GLU A 195 4.94 0.26 15.13
C GLU A 195 5.63 -1.09 14.90
N GLY A 196 5.85 -1.88 15.96
CA GLY A 196 6.42 -3.22 15.86
C GLY A 196 5.56 -4.16 15.00
N GLN A 197 4.24 -4.14 15.20
CA GLN A 197 3.30 -4.92 14.37
C GLN A 197 3.30 -4.44 12.92
N LEU A 198 3.32 -3.13 12.71
CA LEU A 198 3.36 -2.57 11.36
C LEU A 198 4.68 -2.90 10.64
N ARG A 199 5.82 -2.88 11.35
CA ARG A 199 7.11 -3.33 10.82
C ARG A 199 7.10 -4.81 10.43
N GLN A 200 6.47 -5.67 11.21
CA GLN A 200 6.32 -7.09 10.86
C GLN A 200 5.57 -7.26 9.53
N ILE A 201 4.45 -6.53 9.35
CA ILE A 201 3.70 -6.54 8.08
C ILE A 201 4.55 -6.00 6.93
N TYR A 202 5.21 -4.86 7.12
CA TYR A 202 6.02 -4.21 6.09
C TYR A 202 7.17 -5.10 5.61
N PHE A 203 7.95 -5.64 6.54
CA PHE A 203 9.10 -6.51 6.17
C PHE A 203 8.63 -7.81 5.55
N TRP A 204 7.57 -8.43 6.08
CA TRP A 204 6.99 -9.59 5.44
C TRP A 204 6.50 -9.30 4.02
N ALA A 205 5.76 -8.23 3.82
CA ALA A 205 5.27 -7.84 2.50
C ALA A 205 6.43 -7.57 1.54
N ARG A 206 7.48 -6.89 2.01
CA ARG A 206 8.69 -6.61 1.23
C ARG A 206 9.46 -7.87 0.84
N ASP A 207 9.60 -8.80 1.77
CA ASP A 207 10.47 -9.97 1.59
C ASP A 207 9.78 -11.13 0.90
N GLU A 208 8.47 -11.32 1.14
CA GLU A 208 7.70 -12.45 0.62
C GLU A 208 6.99 -12.14 -0.70
N ILE A 209 6.39 -10.97 -0.80
CA ILE A 209 5.52 -10.58 -1.93
C ILE A 209 6.26 -9.65 -2.89
N GLY A 210 7.30 -9.00 -2.41
CA GLY A 210 8.24 -8.22 -3.19
C GLY A 210 7.77 -6.79 -3.44
N PHE A 211 8.19 -5.87 -2.58
CA PHE A 211 8.32 -4.48 -3.00
C PHE A 211 9.37 -4.42 -4.10
N ARG A 212 8.99 -3.91 -5.26
CA ARG A 212 9.90 -3.78 -6.39
C ARG A 212 10.44 -2.37 -6.46
N VAL A 213 11.75 -2.25 -6.57
CA VAL A 213 12.37 -0.98 -6.95
C VAL A 213 12.03 -0.73 -8.41
N PRO A 214 11.41 0.40 -8.80
CA PRO A 214 11.00 0.65 -10.17
C PRO A 214 12.19 1.12 -11.01
N MET A 215 13.18 0.23 -11.18
CA MET A 215 14.30 0.48 -12.07
C MET A 215 13.84 0.45 -13.53
N GLN A 216 14.39 1.36 -14.32
CA GLN A 216 14.16 1.46 -15.77
C GLN A 216 15.46 1.72 -16.49
N GLY A 217 15.61 1.10 -17.64
CA GLY A 217 16.68 1.38 -18.62
C GLY A 217 16.07 1.87 -19.92
N ALA A 218 16.52 3.03 -20.39
CA ALA A 218 16.15 3.58 -21.69
C ALA A 218 17.39 3.69 -22.56
N LEU A 219 17.42 2.94 -23.67
CA LEU A 219 18.53 2.88 -24.60
C LEU A 219 18.22 3.71 -25.83
N ALA A 220 19.09 4.68 -26.14
CA ALA A 220 18.99 5.54 -27.31
C ALA A 220 20.19 5.30 -28.22
N LYS A 221 19.93 5.10 -29.53
CA LYS A 221 20.95 5.03 -30.58
C LYS A 221 21.33 6.44 -30.99
N GLY A 222 22.65 6.73 -31.04
CA GLY A 222 23.19 7.94 -31.59
C GLY A 222 23.52 7.83 -33.09
N GLU A 223 24.11 8.86 -33.64
CA GLU A 223 24.52 8.85 -35.02
C GLU A 223 25.77 7.95 -35.24
N ALA A 224 25.86 7.37 -36.44
CA ALA A 224 27.01 6.60 -36.82
C ALA A 224 28.19 7.55 -37.16
N GLY A 225 29.34 7.30 -36.54
CA GLY A 225 30.58 8.02 -36.79
C GLY A 225 31.68 7.11 -37.37
N PRO A 226 32.88 7.68 -37.64
CA PRO A 226 34.01 6.91 -38.18
C PRO A 226 34.43 5.72 -37.29
N SER A 227 34.22 5.85 -35.96
CA SER A 227 34.56 4.83 -34.97
C SER A 227 33.45 3.82 -34.71
N GLY A 228 32.26 3.96 -35.33
CA GLY A 228 31.12 3.11 -35.11
C GLY A 228 29.87 3.86 -34.65
N VAL A 229 28.96 3.18 -33.99
CA VAL A 229 27.69 3.73 -33.47
C VAL A 229 27.71 3.81 -31.95
N THR A 230 27.41 4.98 -31.40
CA THR A 230 27.35 5.20 -29.97
C THR A 230 25.92 5.06 -29.49
N TYR A 231 25.73 4.29 -28.45
CA TYR A 231 24.42 4.13 -27.72
C TYR A 231 24.55 4.77 -26.36
N THR A 232 23.49 5.46 -25.94
CA THR A 232 23.35 6.02 -24.59
C THR A 232 22.28 5.27 -23.85
N LEU A 233 22.64 4.63 -22.75
CA LEU A 233 21.69 4.01 -21.81
C LEU A 233 21.51 4.94 -20.62
N THR A 234 20.26 5.31 -20.35
CA THR A 234 19.87 5.99 -19.13
C THR A 234 19.23 4.98 -18.17
N VAL A 235 19.86 4.80 -17.00
CA VAL A 235 19.39 3.92 -15.94
C VAL A 235 18.78 4.77 -14.84
N THR A 236 17.51 4.57 -14.52
CA THR A 236 16.78 5.41 -13.57
C THR A 236 16.05 4.56 -12.52
N ASN A 237 16.13 4.97 -11.25
CA ASN A 237 15.21 4.53 -10.21
C ASN A 237 14.03 5.49 -10.17
N ASN A 238 12.88 5.06 -10.70
CA ASN A 238 11.65 5.86 -10.77
C ASN A 238 10.87 5.91 -9.43
N GLY A 239 11.47 5.46 -8.32
CA GLY A 239 10.89 5.56 -6.99
C GLY A 239 10.52 6.99 -6.59
N LEU A 240 9.72 7.13 -5.55
CA LEU A 240 9.33 8.44 -5.01
C LEU A 240 10.51 9.07 -4.30
N GLN A 241 10.88 10.29 -4.69
CA GLN A 241 11.99 11.01 -4.09
C GLN A 241 11.86 11.12 -2.57
N GLY A 242 12.88 10.70 -1.83
CA GLY A 242 12.94 10.72 -0.38
C GLY A 242 11.95 9.77 0.34
N LYS A 243 11.24 8.92 -0.40
CA LYS A 243 10.18 8.03 0.14
C LYS A 243 10.19 6.63 -0.46
N GLY A 244 10.94 6.43 -1.53
CA GLY A 244 11.06 5.15 -2.22
C GLY A 244 12.23 4.32 -1.72
N VAL A 245 12.31 3.09 -2.21
CA VAL A 245 13.34 2.11 -1.84
C VAL A 245 14.58 2.30 -2.69
N ILE A 246 15.75 2.21 -2.06
CA ILE A 246 17.05 2.23 -2.71
C ILE A 246 17.31 0.85 -3.33
N ALA A 247 17.74 0.81 -4.60
CA ALA A 247 18.32 -0.38 -5.19
C ALA A 247 19.79 -0.49 -4.77
N GLU A 248 20.20 -1.64 -4.29
CA GLU A 248 21.59 -1.90 -3.89
C GLU A 248 22.24 -2.93 -4.80
N GLY A 249 23.56 -2.83 -5.00
CA GLY A 249 24.32 -3.77 -5.82
C GLY A 249 23.78 -3.85 -7.26
N VAL A 250 23.52 -2.68 -7.87
CA VAL A 250 22.93 -2.60 -9.22
C VAL A 250 23.97 -3.02 -10.25
N THR A 251 23.62 -4.03 -11.04
CA THR A 251 24.42 -4.48 -12.20
C THR A 251 23.65 -4.19 -13.47
N VAL A 252 24.26 -3.46 -14.37
CA VAL A 252 23.75 -3.16 -15.71
C VAL A 252 24.54 -3.99 -16.71
N SER A 253 23.86 -4.74 -17.56
CA SER A 253 24.47 -5.59 -18.57
C SER A 253 23.87 -5.30 -19.94
N LEU A 254 24.74 -5.13 -20.94
CA LEU A 254 24.35 -5.04 -22.35
C LEU A 254 24.94 -6.24 -23.12
N ASP A 255 24.08 -6.97 -23.81
CA ASP A 255 24.46 -8.11 -24.62
C ASP A 255 25.12 -7.63 -25.91
N ILE A 256 26.40 -7.97 -26.12
CA ILE A 256 27.14 -7.60 -27.30
C ILE A 256 26.95 -8.68 -28.36
N PRO A 257 26.36 -8.35 -29.51
CA PRO A 257 26.13 -9.32 -30.56
C PRO A 257 27.45 -9.87 -31.12
N LYS A 258 27.39 -11.09 -31.63
CA LYS A 258 28.50 -11.75 -32.25
C LYS A 258 29.05 -10.88 -33.38
N ASP A 259 30.36 -10.87 -33.56
CA ASP A 259 31.05 -10.11 -34.59
C ASP A 259 30.99 -8.57 -34.47
N ILE A 260 30.51 -8.06 -33.34
CA ILE A 260 30.54 -6.63 -32.98
C ILE A 260 31.53 -6.43 -31.83
N GLN A 261 32.38 -5.43 -31.96
CA GLN A 261 33.35 -5.08 -30.93
C GLN A 261 32.94 -3.81 -30.20
N VAL A 262 33.21 -3.76 -28.91
CA VAL A 262 33.10 -2.54 -28.11
C VAL A 262 34.35 -1.72 -28.35
N VAL A 263 34.17 -0.56 -28.98
CA VAL A 263 35.26 0.40 -29.29
C VAL A 263 35.55 1.28 -28.08
N ALA A 264 34.49 1.73 -27.40
CA ALA A 264 34.59 2.54 -26.22
C ALA A 264 33.35 2.31 -25.32
N ALA A 265 33.54 2.45 -24.03
CA ALA A 265 32.45 2.46 -23.07
C ALA A 265 32.76 3.39 -21.91
N THR A 266 31.76 4.13 -21.43
CA THR A 266 31.88 5.06 -20.30
C THR A 266 30.70 4.89 -19.35
N GLY A 267 30.77 5.52 -18.20
CA GLY A 267 29.78 5.46 -17.13
C GLY A 267 30.39 4.93 -15.86
N THR A 268 29.76 5.27 -14.75
CA THR A 268 30.21 4.86 -13.41
C THR A 268 30.24 3.34 -13.29
N GLY A 269 31.36 2.81 -12.80
CA GLY A 269 31.49 1.40 -12.44
C GLY A 269 31.63 0.43 -13.62
N TYR A 270 32.14 0.89 -14.80
CA TYR A 270 32.38 0.01 -15.94
C TYR A 270 33.38 -1.10 -15.60
N GLN A 271 33.02 -2.35 -15.89
CA GLN A 271 33.77 -3.57 -15.56
C GLN A 271 34.43 -4.19 -16.78
N GLY A 272 34.21 -3.66 -17.97
CA GLY A 272 34.72 -4.27 -19.21
C GLY A 272 33.70 -5.15 -19.93
N VAL A 273 34.20 -5.89 -20.93
CA VAL A 273 33.47 -6.88 -21.69
C VAL A 273 33.95 -8.26 -21.27
N HIS A 274 33.05 -9.15 -20.93
CA HIS A 274 33.34 -10.53 -20.54
C HIS A 274 32.27 -11.49 -21.08
N ALA A 275 32.54 -12.78 -21.01
CA ALA A 275 31.56 -13.79 -21.36
C ALA A 275 30.60 -13.99 -20.20
N ASP A 276 29.31 -13.95 -20.44
CA ASP A 276 28.30 -14.35 -19.46
C ASP A 276 28.49 -15.83 -19.10
N GLU A 277 28.49 -16.15 -17.83
CA GLU A 277 28.80 -17.51 -17.35
C GLU A 277 27.83 -18.57 -17.87
N LYS A 278 26.56 -18.21 -18.04
CA LYS A 278 25.49 -19.12 -18.43
C LYS A 278 25.32 -19.21 -19.95
N THR A 279 25.23 -18.06 -20.59
CA THR A 279 24.91 -17.97 -22.04
C THR A 279 26.14 -18.00 -22.93
N LYS A 280 27.34 -17.76 -22.35
CA LYS A 280 28.61 -17.57 -23.07
C LYS A 280 28.61 -16.44 -24.09
N ALA A 281 27.56 -15.60 -24.05
CA ALA A 281 27.50 -14.38 -24.85
C ALA A 281 28.46 -13.31 -24.29
N SER A 282 28.99 -12.47 -25.14
CA SER A 282 29.75 -11.29 -24.70
C SER A 282 28.83 -10.27 -24.07
N VAL A 283 29.19 -9.76 -22.90
CA VAL A 283 28.40 -8.78 -22.13
C VAL A 283 29.29 -7.63 -21.71
N ALA A 284 28.87 -6.39 -21.97
CA ALA A 284 29.46 -5.21 -21.34
C ALA A 284 28.71 -4.93 -20.01
N GLU A 285 29.47 -4.78 -18.92
CA GLU A 285 28.91 -4.69 -17.57
C GLU A 285 29.32 -3.41 -16.84
N TRP A 286 28.37 -2.85 -16.08
CA TRP A 286 28.59 -1.76 -15.13
C TRP A 286 28.03 -2.13 -13.77
N ARG A 287 28.71 -1.72 -12.70
CA ARG A 287 28.29 -1.95 -11.32
C ARG A 287 28.15 -0.63 -10.59
N LEU A 288 26.92 -0.34 -10.16
CA LEU A 288 26.61 0.79 -9.32
C LEU A 288 26.36 0.27 -7.90
N PRO A 289 27.01 0.81 -6.87
CA PRO A 289 26.82 0.31 -5.51
C PRO A 289 25.37 0.46 -5.04
N ARG A 290 24.72 1.53 -5.47
CA ARG A 290 23.31 1.82 -5.17
C ARG A 290 22.70 2.76 -6.20
N SER A 291 21.36 2.78 -6.24
CA SER A 291 20.56 3.78 -6.95
C SER A 291 19.39 4.21 -6.06
N ALA A 292 19.43 5.46 -5.60
CA ALA A 292 18.37 6.03 -4.80
C ALA A 292 17.17 6.47 -5.67
N PRO A 293 15.98 6.67 -5.10
CA PRO A 293 14.83 7.19 -5.83
C PRO A 293 15.17 8.51 -6.56
N LYS A 294 14.87 8.54 -7.85
CA LYS A 294 15.19 9.61 -8.82
C LYS A 294 16.65 9.71 -9.25
N ASP A 295 17.55 8.88 -8.75
CA ASP A 295 18.87 8.78 -9.35
C ASP A 295 18.75 8.36 -10.81
N SER A 296 19.58 8.98 -11.64
CA SER A 296 19.67 8.69 -13.08
C SER A 296 21.13 8.68 -13.49
N GLU A 297 21.59 7.54 -13.99
CA GLU A 297 22.95 7.34 -14.47
C GLU A 297 22.93 7.22 -15.99
N LYS A 298 23.88 7.90 -16.64
CA LYS A 298 24.09 7.81 -18.09
C LYS A 298 25.32 6.98 -18.39
N ILE A 299 25.12 5.95 -19.17
CA ILE A 299 26.12 5.01 -19.63
C ILE A 299 26.24 5.17 -21.17
N THR A 300 27.43 5.22 -21.73
CA THR A 300 27.62 5.19 -23.17
C THR A 300 28.43 3.98 -23.60
N ILE A 301 28.10 3.43 -24.75
CA ILE A 301 28.85 2.37 -25.40
C ILE A 301 28.92 2.64 -26.89
N THR A 302 30.15 2.57 -27.47
CA THR A 302 30.37 2.68 -28.90
C THR A 302 30.70 1.31 -29.46
N LEU A 303 29.90 0.86 -30.42
CA LEU A 303 30.06 -0.42 -31.11
C LEU A 303 30.73 -0.20 -32.49
N SER A 304 31.56 -1.14 -32.90
CA SER A 304 32.37 -1.03 -34.12
C SER A 304 31.57 -0.87 -35.42
N LYS A 305 30.35 -1.33 -35.46
CA LYS A 305 29.40 -1.16 -36.57
C LYS A 305 27.96 -1.21 -36.06
N ALA A 306 27.05 -0.60 -36.82
CA ALA A 306 25.63 -0.86 -36.62
C ALA A 306 25.33 -2.30 -37.05
N GLY A 307 24.53 -2.99 -36.30
CA GLY A 307 24.01 -4.32 -36.65
C GLY A 307 23.05 -4.24 -37.84
N THR A 308 22.68 -5.39 -38.36
CA THR A 308 21.60 -5.52 -39.34
C THR A 308 20.23 -5.26 -38.69
N ALA A 309 19.20 -4.96 -39.47
CA ALA A 309 17.85 -4.59 -38.99
C ALA A 309 17.22 -5.59 -38.01
N ASP A 310 17.64 -6.86 -38.07
CA ASP A 310 17.10 -7.93 -37.21
C ASP A 310 17.82 -8.06 -35.86
N ASN A 311 18.93 -7.35 -35.66
CA ASN A 311 19.67 -7.37 -34.40
C ASN A 311 19.38 -6.13 -33.58
N ASN A 312 18.88 -6.34 -32.37
CA ASN A 312 18.70 -5.27 -31.40
C ASN A 312 19.71 -5.41 -30.26
N LEU A 313 20.31 -4.28 -29.87
CA LEU A 313 21.06 -4.21 -28.64
C LEU A 313 20.11 -4.40 -27.47
N ARG A 314 20.37 -5.41 -26.65
CA ARG A 314 19.53 -5.80 -25.50
C ARG A 314 20.34 -5.72 -24.23
N GLY A 315 19.65 -5.75 -23.11
CA GLY A 315 20.31 -5.78 -21.83
C GLY A 315 19.35 -5.95 -20.66
N SER A 316 19.91 -5.90 -19.47
CA SER A 316 19.16 -6.00 -18.22
C SER A 316 19.80 -5.15 -17.12
N ILE A 317 18.96 -4.77 -16.17
CA ILE A 317 19.39 -4.16 -14.91
C ILE A 317 18.99 -5.12 -13.81
N ARG A 318 19.93 -5.49 -12.96
CA ARG A 318 19.74 -6.38 -11.81
C ARG A 318 20.15 -5.66 -10.55
N TRP A 319 19.50 -5.96 -9.43
CA TRP A 319 19.85 -5.43 -8.12
C TRP A 319 19.56 -6.43 -7.00
N ALA A 320 20.25 -6.27 -5.87
CA ALA A 320 20.05 -7.10 -4.70
C ALA A 320 18.63 -6.94 -4.15
N LYS A 321 17.98 -8.05 -3.88
CA LYS A 321 16.68 -8.11 -3.19
C LYS A 321 16.90 -8.77 -1.83
N PRO A 322 16.55 -8.09 -0.73
CA PRO A 322 16.56 -8.75 0.57
C PRO A 322 15.59 -9.93 0.53
N ALA A 323 16.10 -11.12 0.79
CA ALA A 323 15.30 -12.34 0.80
C ALA A 323 15.70 -13.21 2.01
N PRO A 324 15.24 -12.85 3.22
CA PRO A 324 15.70 -13.49 4.45
C PRO A 324 15.39 -14.97 4.52
N LYS A 325 14.36 -15.47 3.82
CA LYS A 325 13.98 -16.88 3.89
C LYS A 325 14.62 -17.77 2.82
N THR A 326 14.82 -17.24 1.63
CA THR A 326 15.33 -18.01 0.49
C THR A 326 16.82 -17.77 0.22
N GLY A 327 17.45 -16.93 1.01
CA GLY A 327 18.79 -16.42 0.77
C GLY A 327 18.83 -15.23 -0.19
N PRO A 328 20.03 -14.74 -0.52
CA PRO A 328 20.18 -13.60 -1.41
C PRO A 328 19.51 -13.87 -2.75
N SER A 329 18.63 -13.01 -3.18
CA SER A 329 18.00 -13.02 -4.49
C SER A 329 18.25 -11.71 -5.22
N THR A 330 18.08 -11.73 -6.55
CA THR A 330 18.19 -10.54 -7.38
C THR A 330 16.87 -10.27 -8.04
N ASP A 331 16.49 -9.02 -8.10
CA ASP A 331 15.41 -8.56 -8.97
C ASP A 331 16.00 -8.12 -10.31
N VAL A 332 15.21 -8.15 -11.38
CA VAL A 332 15.69 -7.85 -12.72
C VAL A 332 14.63 -7.15 -13.56
N VAL A 333 15.07 -6.19 -14.36
CA VAL A 333 14.26 -5.57 -15.42
C VAL A 333 15.01 -5.64 -16.75
N ALA A 334 14.31 -5.97 -17.83
CA ALA A 334 14.86 -5.91 -19.15
C ALA A 334 14.98 -4.45 -19.63
N ILE A 335 16.07 -4.11 -20.32
CA ILE A 335 16.22 -2.86 -21.02
C ILE A 335 15.46 -2.98 -22.35
N ALA A 336 14.64 -1.97 -22.67
CA ALA A 336 13.95 -1.94 -23.94
C ALA A 336 14.96 -1.98 -25.08
N PRO A 337 14.83 -2.91 -26.05
CA PRO A 337 15.80 -3.08 -27.12
C PRO A 337 15.86 -1.85 -28.02
N ALA A 338 17.06 -1.50 -28.46
CA ALA A 338 17.27 -0.50 -29.50
C ALA A 338 17.83 -1.16 -30.75
N PRO A 339 17.46 -0.72 -31.96
CA PRO A 339 18.02 -1.25 -33.21
C PRO A 339 19.52 -0.98 -33.29
N LEU A 340 20.27 -2.01 -33.69
CA LEU A 340 21.70 -1.92 -33.91
C LEU A 340 22.06 -1.16 -35.19
#